data_6b7817aef9e389976c8eab080ae43aab
#
_entry.id   6b7817aef9e389976c8eab080ae43aab
#
_cell.length_a   1.000
_cell.length_b   1.000
_cell.length_c   1.000
_cell.angle_alpha   90.00
_cell.angle_beta   90.00
_cell.angle_gamma   90.00
#
_symmetry.space_group_name_H-M   'P 1'
#
loop_
_entity.id
_entity.type
_entity.pdbx_description
1 polymer ?
#
loop_
_entity_poly.entity_id
_entity_poly.type
_entity_poly.pdbx_seq_one_letter_code
_entity_poly.pdbx_strand_id
1 'polypeptide(L)'
;MAIQEKLKKVLRIAFIVAVLATIGMFWYDEIVDYYVEDSDLSETYPERSNVAVIKVHGHIVGYEEYLEDGWIQTSSETVVEYLDEINSDDEIEAVIVEIDSYGGYPVAGEDICNALKRTEKPTVALIKGGGASGGYLIAVGADRIYASRLSDIGSIGVTMSYLDYTKKNEEEGITYQELTAGKYKDTGDPDRELTEEERELLMRDVNKVHRIFIEMVAEYRGLEIETVEELADGSTMMGDDAKAVGLIDEIGDMEDVKQYLRDELNIEPILYVYEE
;
A
#
# COMPACT_ATOMS: atom_id res chain seq x y z
N MET A 1 -20.89 65.60 37.64
CA MET A 1 -21.83 64.69 36.92
C MET A 1 -21.15 63.96 35.76
N ALA A 2 -20.48 64.62 34.84
CA ALA A 2 -19.86 64.01 33.66
C ALA A 2 -18.75 63.00 33.95
N ILE A 3 -17.97 63.16 35.02
CA ILE A 3 -16.85 62.24 35.38
C ILE A 3 -17.39 60.90 35.94
N GLN A 4 -18.49 60.94 36.71
CA GLN A 4 -19.11 59.72 37.23
C GLN A 4 -19.81 58.90 36.14
N GLU A 5 -20.34 59.52 35.11
CA GLU A 5 -20.90 58.78 33.95
C GLU A 5 -19.83 58.15 33.11
N LYS A 6 -18.70 58.83 32.88
CA LYS A 6 -17.53 58.24 32.19
C LYS A 6 -16.97 57.04 32.96
N LEU A 7 -16.86 57.15 34.28
CA LEU A 7 -16.37 56.05 35.14
C LEU A 7 -17.31 54.83 35.09
N LYS A 8 -18.64 55.07 35.12
CA LYS A 8 -19.64 54.00 34.98
C LYS A 8 -19.57 53.32 33.62
N LYS A 9 -19.32 54.06 32.54
CA LYS A 9 -19.11 53.49 31.20
C LYS A 9 -17.86 52.64 31.13
N VAL A 10 -16.73 53.12 31.65
CA VAL A 10 -15.46 52.34 31.68
C VAL A 10 -15.63 51.07 32.50
N LEU A 11 -16.28 51.14 33.68
CA LEU A 11 -16.54 49.96 34.50
C LEU A 11 -17.46 48.94 33.82
N ARG A 12 -18.48 49.38 33.08
CA ARG A 12 -19.34 48.52 32.30
C ARG A 12 -18.59 47.81 31.14
N ILE A 13 -17.73 48.54 30.44
CA ILE A 13 -16.90 47.95 29.38
C ILE A 13 -15.91 46.94 29.97
N ALA A 14 -15.24 47.28 31.06
CA ALA A 14 -14.32 46.35 31.75
C ALA A 14 -15.04 45.08 32.26
N PHE A 15 -16.26 45.20 32.78
CA PHE A 15 -17.08 44.08 33.18
C PHE A 15 -17.48 43.16 32.00
N ILE A 16 -17.89 43.78 30.86
CA ILE A 16 -18.24 43.04 29.64
C ILE A 16 -17.03 42.31 29.11
N VAL A 17 -15.86 42.95 29.04
CA VAL A 17 -14.61 42.32 28.61
C VAL A 17 -14.21 41.18 29.55
N ALA A 18 -14.35 41.32 30.85
CA ALA A 18 -14.07 40.26 31.82
C ALA A 18 -15.03 39.06 31.64
N VAL A 19 -16.31 39.32 31.42
CA VAL A 19 -17.31 38.26 31.16
C VAL A 19 -17.01 37.55 29.82
N LEU A 20 -16.67 38.30 28.76
CA LEU A 20 -16.32 37.69 27.49
C LEU A 20 -15.01 36.89 27.55
N ALA A 21 -14.02 37.35 28.35
CA ALA A 21 -12.79 36.62 28.59
C ALA A 21 -13.05 35.30 29.39
N THR A 22 -13.92 35.33 30.41
CA THR A 22 -14.27 34.12 31.17
C THR A 22 -15.09 33.12 30.32
N ILE A 23 -15.99 33.60 29.46
CA ILE A 23 -16.72 32.76 28.51
C ILE A 23 -15.73 32.21 27.48
N GLY A 24 -14.83 33.02 26.95
CA GLY A 24 -13.78 32.58 25.98
C GLY A 24 -12.83 31.55 26.59
N MET A 25 -12.43 31.67 27.86
CA MET A 25 -11.64 30.65 28.54
C MET A 25 -12.43 29.34 28.73
N PHE A 26 -13.70 29.43 29.10
CA PHE A 26 -14.55 28.23 29.28
C PHE A 26 -14.75 27.49 27.97
N TRP A 27 -14.99 28.22 26.86
CA TRP A 27 -15.10 27.60 25.53
C TRP A 27 -13.73 27.18 24.98
N TYR A 28 -12.65 27.82 25.38
CA TYR A 28 -11.30 27.43 24.97
C TYR A 28 -10.91 26.09 25.58
N ASP A 29 -11.17 25.90 26.88
CA ASP A 29 -10.91 24.61 27.56
C ASP A 29 -11.78 23.50 26.94
N GLU A 30 -13.06 23.74 26.69
CA GLU A 30 -13.99 22.76 26.10
C GLU A 30 -13.66 22.46 24.61
N ILE A 31 -13.17 23.46 23.85
CA ILE A 31 -12.69 23.29 22.48
C ILE A 31 -11.33 22.57 22.50
N VAL A 32 -10.43 22.91 23.39
CA VAL A 32 -9.14 22.23 23.52
C VAL A 32 -9.35 20.78 23.94
N ASP A 33 -10.22 20.51 24.92
CA ASP A 33 -10.55 19.14 25.33
C ASP A 33 -11.19 18.35 24.18
N TYR A 34 -12.11 18.96 23.40
CA TYR A 34 -12.69 18.34 22.22
C TYR A 34 -11.64 18.02 21.12
N TYR A 35 -10.73 18.96 20.82
CA TYR A 35 -9.67 18.74 19.84
C TYR A 35 -8.49 17.92 20.39
N VAL A 36 -8.26 17.89 21.69
CA VAL A 36 -7.22 17.04 22.33
C VAL A 36 -7.75 15.63 22.54
N GLU A 37 -9.03 15.43 22.91
CA GLU A 37 -9.65 14.09 22.92
C GLU A 37 -9.73 13.48 21.50
N ASP A 38 -9.92 14.32 20.44
CA ASP A 38 -9.92 13.84 19.05
C ASP A 38 -8.50 13.74 18.46
N SER A 39 -7.50 14.36 19.12
CA SER A 39 -6.08 14.26 18.72
C SER A 39 -5.27 13.26 19.57
N ASP A 40 -5.87 12.65 20.57
CA ASP A 40 -5.33 11.43 21.20
C ASP A 40 -5.67 10.21 20.32
N LEU A 41 -5.30 10.35 19.02
CA LEU A 41 -4.96 9.24 18.14
C LEU A 41 -3.56 8.70 18.53
N SER A 42 -3.26 8.55 19.78
CA SER A 42 -2.57 7.37 20.23
C SER A 42 -3.63 6.27 20.09
N GLU A 43 -3.75 5.65 18.93
CA GLU A 43 -4.30 4.30 18.86
C GLU A 43 -3.53 3.50 19.89
N THR A 44 -4.09 3.44 21.09
CA THR A 44 -3.55 2.62 22.17
C THR A 44 -3.67 1.21 21.64
N TYR A 45 -2.52 0.63 21.22
CA TYR A 45 -2.39 -0.80 21.10
C TYR A 45 -3.13 -1.41 22.29
N PRO A 46 -4.02 -2.39 22.12
CA PRO A 46 -4.56 -3.09 23.27
C PRO A 46 -3.35 -3.48 24.11
N GLU A 47 -3.32 -3.15 25.39
CA GLU A 47 -2.18 -3.16 26.32
C GLU A 47 -1.32 -4.43 26.33
N ARG A 48 -1.40 -5.31 25.31
CA ARG A 48 -0.73 -6.61 25.21
C ARG A 48 -0.56 -7.14 23.77
N SER A 49 -0.84 -6.36 22.71
CA SER A 49 -0.63 -6.90 21.36
C SER A 49 0.86 -6.99 21.05
N ASN A 50 1.26 -8.13 20.49
CA ASN A 50 2.66 -8.43 20.16
C ASN A 50 2.85 -8.89 18.71
N VAL A 51 1.78 -8.92 17.91
CA VAL A 51 1.84 -9.26 16.48
C VAL A 51 1.10 -8.22 15.67
N ALA A 52 1.84 -7.50 14.85
CA ALA A 52 1.29 -6.53 13.93
C ALA A 52 0.66 -7.21 12.71
N VAL A 53 -0.51 -6.73 12.28
CA VAL A 53 -1.15 -7.18 11.04
C VAL A 53 -1.29 -5.97 10.12
N ILE A 54 -0.61 -5.99 8.98
CA ILE A 54 -0.69 -4.97 7.94
C ILE A 54 -1.56 -5.52 6.81
N LYS A 55 -2.58 -4.77 6.38
CA LYS A 55 -3.43 -5.14 5.25
C LYS A 55 -2.89 -4.54 3.96
N VAL A 56 -2.72 -5.38 2.94
CA VAL A 56 -2.39 -4.99 1.57
C VAL A 56 -3.54 -5.45 0.67
N HIS A 57 -4.52 -4.57 0.53
CA HIS A 57 -5.77 -4.87 -0.18
C HIS A 57 -5.96 -3.97 -1.40
N GLY A 58 -6.57 -4.53 -2.45
CA GLY A 58 -6.92 -3.79 -3.65
C GLY A 58 -5.72 -3.41 -4.52
N HIS A 59 -5.73 -2.21 -5.07
CA HIS A 59 -4.70 -1.74 -6.00
C HIS A 59 -3.50 -1.14 -5.25
N ILE A 60 -2.28 -1.56 -5.59
CA ILE A 60 -1.05 -1.10 -4.94
C ILE A 60 -0.56 0.17 -5.63
N VAL A 61 -0.45 1.27 -4.87
CA VAL A 61 -0.04 2.60 -5.33
C VAL A 61 1.16 3.12 -4.53
N GLY A 62 1.86 4.14 -5.05
CA GLY A 62 3.01 4.72 -4.34
C GLY A 62 2.62 5.53 -3.11
N TYR A 63 1.54 6.29 -3.23
CA TYR A 63 0.97 7.16 -2.19
C TYR A 63 -0.55 7.18 -2.35
N GLU A 64 -1.27 7.60 -1.33
CA GLU A 64 -2.73 7.68 -1.40
C GLU A 64 -3.18 8.58 -2.55
N GLU A 65 -3.98 8.01 -3.44
CA GLU A 65 -4.61 8.72 -4.54
C GLU A 65 -6.11 8.83 -4.27
N TYR A 66 -6.69 10.02 -4.47
CA TYR A 66 -8.13 10.21 -4.35
C TYR A 66 -8.81 9.56 -5.56
N LEU A 67 -9.35 8.36 -5.38
CA LEU A 67 -10.11 7.67 -6.41
C LEU A 67 -11.61 8.01 -6.24
N GLU A 68 -12.20 8.68 -7.24
CA GLU A 68 -13.62 9.05 -7.23
C GLU A 68 -14.56 7.83 -7.17
N ASP A 69 -14.09 6.64 -7.55
CA ASP A 69 -14.89 5.42 -7.71
C ASP A 69 -14.90 4.51 -6.47
N GLY A 70 -14.27 4.89 -5.37
CA GLY A 70 -14.25 4.10 -4.12
C GLY A 70 -13.50 2.76 -4.24
N TRP A 71 -12.52 2.67 -5.13
CA TRP A 71 -11.66 1.51 -5.24
C TRP A 71 -10.77 1.38 -4.00
N ILE A 72 -10.66 0.15 -3.48
CA ILE A 72 -9.72 -0.15 -2.40
C ILE A 72 -8.31 -0.10 -2.97
N GLN A 73 -7.43 0.62 -2.28
CA GLN A 73 -6.02 0.73 -2.64
C GLN A 73 -5.15 0.61 -1.38
N THR A 74 -3.90 0.28 -1.57
CA THR A 74 -2.87 0.27 -0.53
C THR A 74 -1.69 1.15 -0.98
N SER A 75 -1.32 2.12 -0.14
CA SER A 75 -0.17 2.99 -0.33
C SER A 75 1.12 2.30 0.13
N SER A 76 2.14 2.25 -0.74
CA SER A 76 3.45 1.73 -0.33
C SER A 76 4.13 2.64 0.69
N GLU A 77 3.94 3.96 0.61
CA GLU A 77 4.47 4.91 1.58
C GLU A 77 3.94 4.59 2.98
N THR A 78 2.63 4.44 3.13
CA THR A 78 1.98 4.10 4.41
C THR A 78 2.44 2.74 4.96
N VAL A 79 2.51 1.72 4.12
CA VAL A 79 2.95 0.37 4.55
C VAL A 79 4.41 0.39 5.00
N VAL A 80 5.28 1.12 4.30
CA VAL A 80 6.70 1.28 4.68
C VAL A 80 6.83 2.01 6.02
N GLU A 81 6.03 3.06 6.25
CA GLU A 81 5.99 3.77 7.54
C GLU A 81 5.57 2.84 8.68
N TYR A 82 4.52 2.03 8.49
CA TYR A 82 4.12 1.02 9.49
C TYR A 82 5.24 0.02 9.80
N LEU A 83 5.95 -0.49 8.78
CA LEU A 83 7.06 -1.40 8.98
C LEU A 83 8.24 -0.75 9.74
N ASP A 84 8.51 0.53 9.50
CA ASP A 84 9.54 1.28 10.20
C ASP A 84 9.15 1.53 11.67
N GLU A 85 7.88 1.84 11.95
CA GLU A 85 7.33 1.95 13.31
C GLU A 85 7.42 0.61 14.05
N ILE A 86 6.96 -0.47 13.43
CA ILE A 86 7.00 -1.84 13.96
C ILE A 86 8.43 -2.26 14.29
N ASN A 87 9.39 -1.95 13.43
CA ASN A 87 10.81 -2.26 13.70
C ASN A 87 11.34 -1.54 14.95
N SER A 88 10.80 -0.36 15.25
CA SER A 88 11.20 0.47 16.39
C SER A 88 10.47 0.10 17.69
N ASP A 89 9.42 -0.73 17.63
CA ASP A 89 8.59 -1.10 18.78
C ASP A 89 9.04 -2.46 19.33
N ASP A 90 9.65 -2.45 20.52
CA ASP A 90 10.15 -3.64 21.21
C ASP A 90 9.01 -4.59 21.68
N GLU A 91 7.77 -4.12 21.76
CA GLU A 91 6.61 -4.94 22.16
C GLU A 91 6.09 -5.82 21.02
N ILE A 92 6.32 -5.43 19.76
CA ILE A 92 5.97 -6.24 18.60
C ILE A 92 7.03 -7.30 18.33
N GLU A 93 6.63 -8.55 18.28
CA GLU A 93 7.49 -9.73 18.12
C GLU A 93 7.43 -10.34 16.72
N ALA A 94 6.36 -10.09 15.95
CA ALA A 94 6.19 -10.59 14.57
C ALA A 94 5.25 -9.71 13.75
N VAL A 95 5.32 -9.85 12.42
CA VAL A 95 4.47 -9.12 11.46
C VAL A 95 3.73 -10.12 10.57
N ILE A 96 2.43 -9.93 10.41
CA ILE A 96 1.60 -10.61 9.41
C ILE A 96 1.22 -9.59 8.35
N VAL A 97 1.50 -9.86 7.09
CA VAL A 97 1.02 -9.07 5.96
C VAL A 97 -0.13 -9.82 5.32
N GLU A 98 -1.37 -9.36 5.55
CA GLU A 98 -2.56 -9.93 4.95
C GLU A 98 -2.74 -9.34 3.55
N ILE A 99 -2.63 -10.18 2.50
CA ILE A 99 -2.63 -9.75 1.11
C ILE A 99 -3.91 -10.21 0.41
N ASP A 100 -4.64 -9.25 -0.15
CA ASP A 100 -5.75 -9.49 -1.08
C ASP A 100 -5.66 -8.49 -2.24
N SER A 101 -4.69 -8.71 -3.13
CA SER A 101 -4.31 -7.78 -4.19
C SER A 101 -3.92 -8.52 -5.47
N TYR A 102 -4.39 -8.01 -6.60
CA TYR A 102 -3.98 -8.41 -7.94
C TYR A 102 -2.86 -7.52 -8.51
N GLY A 103 -2.24 -6.68 -7.66
CA GLY A 103 -1.08 -5.87 -8.00
C GLY A 103 -1.37 -4.39 -8.17
N GLY A 104 -0.45 -3.71 -8.83
CA GLY A 104 -0.49 -2.26 -9.01
C GLY A 104 0.81 -1.75 -9.62
N TYR A 105 1.28 -0.58 -9.17
CA TYR A 105 2.53 0.00 -9.66
C TYR A 105 3.75 -0.82 -9.24
N PRO A 106 4.65 -1.17 -10.18
CA PRO A 106 5.81 -2.03 -9.88
C PRO A 106 6.69 -1.49 -8.75
N VAL A 107 6.98 -0.18 -8.75
CA VAL A 107 7.82 0.46 -7.73
C VAL A 107 7.17 0.36 -6.35
N ALA A 108 5.86 0.55 -6.25
CA ALA A 108 5.15 0.43 -4.99
C ALA A 108 5.22 -1.00 -4.40
N GLY A 109 5.07 -2.02 -5.26
CA GLY A 109 5.27 -3.42 -4.85
C GLY A 109 6.71 -3.70 -4.40
N GLU A 110 7.69 -3.16 -5.12
CA GLU A 110 9.12 -3.28 -4.78
C GLU A 110 9.45 -2.59 -3.46
N ASP A 111 8.91 -1.40 -3.20
CA ASP A 111 9.14 -0.65 -1.95
C ASP A 111 8.68 -1.45 -0.73
N ILE A 112 7.48 -2.02 -0.76
CA ILE A 112 6.95 -2.86 0.32
C ILE A 112 7.77 -4.15 0.46
N CYS A 113 8.07 -4.83 -0.65
CA CYS A 113 8.90 -6.04 -0.66
C CYS A 113 10.26 -5.77 0.01
N ASN A 114 10.93 -4.69 -0.38
CA ASN A 114 12.21 -4.30 0.18
C ASN A 114 12.12 -3.90 1.67
N ALA A 115 11.02 -3.27 2.09
CA ALA A 115 10.77 -2.94 3.48
C ALA A 115 10.61 -4.22 4.32
N LEU A 116 9.85 -5.19 3.84
CA LEU A 116 9.72 -6.51 4.49
C LEU A 116 11.08 -7.22 4.61
N LYS A 117 11.91 -7.18 3.57
CA LYS A 117 13.27 -7.75 3.64
C LYS A 117 14.20 -7.06 4.63
N ARG A 118 13.96 -5.79 4.95
CA ARG A 118 14.71 -5.04 5.97
C ARG A 118 14.14 -5.20 7.37
N THR A 119 12.93 -5.74 7.51
CA THR A 119 12.28 -5.97 8.81
C THR A 119 13.06 -6.99 9.61
N GLU A 120 13.46 -6.64 10.84
CA GLU A 120 14.27 -7.49 11.72
C GLU A 120 13.43 -8.53 12.47
N LYS A 121 12.11 -8.38 12.46
CA LYS A 121 11.15 -9.28 13.11
C LYS A 121 10.67 -10.34 12.13
N PRO A 122 10.29 -11.53 12.58
CA PRO A 122 9.69 -12.55 11.71
C PRO A 122 8.47 -12.02 10.96
N THR A 123 8.44 -12.23 9.64
CA THR A 123 7.37 -11.77 8.75
C THR A 123 6.64 -12.95 8.11
N VAL A 124 5.31 -12.89 8.10
CA VAL A 124 4.47 -13.90 7.44
C VAL A 124 3.49 -13.19 6.49
N ALA A 125 3.54 -13.55 5.21
CA ALA A 125 2.50 -13.16 4.26
C ALA A 125 1.35 -14.17 4.31
N LEU A 126 0.13 -13.68 4.47
CA LEU A 126 -1.11 -14.44 4.37
C LEU A 126 -1.92 -13.96 3.19
N ILE A 127 -1.88 -14.72 2.09
CA ILE A 127 -2.64 -14.43 0.89
C ILE A 127 -4.08 -14.91 1.05
N LYS A 128 -5.05 -14.01 0.87
CA LYS A 128 -6.49 -14.27 0.97
C LYS A 128 -7.06 -14.71 -0.40
N GLY A 129 -7.73 -13.82 -1.13
CA GLY A 129 -8.29 -14.09 -2.45
C GLY A 129 -7.22 -14.05 -3.53
N GLY A 130 -6.47 -12.97 -3.62
CA GLY A 130 -5.41 -12.75 -4.60
C GLY A 130 -4.09 -12.35 -3.98
N GLY A 131 -3.01 -12.98 -4.45
CA GLY A 131 -1.63 -12.55 -4.27
C GLY A 131 -0.95 -12.65 -5.62
N ALA A 132 -1.28 -11.72 -6.51
CA ALA A 132 -0.89 -11.78 -7.91
C ALA A 132 -0.12 -10.52 -8.33
N SER A 133 0.81 -10.66 -9.30
CA SER A 133 1.62 -9.53 -9.82
C SER A 133 2.30 -8.78 -8.66
N GLY A 134 2.09 -7.46 -8.51
CA GLY A 134 2.62 -6.68 -7.39
C GLY A 134 2.26 -7.22 -6.00
N GLY A 135 1.07 -7.84 -5.85
CA GLY A 135 0.67 -8.51 -4.60
C GLY A 135 1.54 -9.73 -4.28
N TYR A 136 1.93 -10.51 -5.31
CA TYR A 136 2.86 -11.61 -5.14
C TYR A 136 4.30 -11.10 -4.91
N LEU A 137 4.71 -10.01 -5.57
CA LEU A 137 5.99 -9.37 -5.31
C LEU A 137 6.15 -8.95 -3.85
N ILE A 138 5.08 -8.44 -3.23
CA ILE A 138 5.08 -8.13 -1.79
C ILE A 138 5.19 -9.42 -0.97
N ALA A 139 4.41 -10.43 -1.31
CA ALA A 139 4.41 -11.70 -0.57
C ALA A 139 5.80 -12.34 -0.48
N VAL A 140 6.60 -12.31 -1.56
CA VAL A 140 7.97 -12.87 -1.55
C VAL A 140 8.94 -12.07 -0.68
N GLY A 141 8.56 -10.86 -0.26
CA GLY A 141 9.30 -10.08 0.74
C GLY A 141 9.23 -10.67 2.15
N ALA A 142 8.21 -11.44 2.50
CA ALA A 142 8.07 -12.07 3.80
C ALA A 142 8.94 -13.32 3.94
N ASP A 143 9.20 -13.74 5.19
CA ASP A 143 9.98 -14.95 5.48
C ASP A 143 9.20 -16.24 5.20
N ARG A 144 7.87 -16.18 5.31
CA ARG A 144 6.99 -17.33 5.06
C ARG A 144 5.68 -16.88 4.42
N ILE A 145 5.17 -17.68 3.48
CA ILE A 145 3.96 -17.36 2.71
C ILE A 145 2.91 -18.46 2.93
N TYR A 146 1.77 -18.06 3.45
CA TYR A 146 0.56 -18.86 3.56
C TYR A 146 -0.48 -18.40 2.54
N ALA A 147 -1.27 -19.33 2.03
CA ALA A 147 -2.39 -18.99 1.15
C ALA A 147 -3.52 -20.01 1.31
N SER A 148 -4.75 -19.63 0.93
CA SER A 148 -5.82 -20.58 0.74
C SER A 148 -5.56 -21.45 -0.50
N ARG A 149 -6.10 -22.67 -0.51
CA ARG A 149 -6.11 -23.52 -1.71
C ARG A 149 -6.77 -22.84 -2.91
N LEU A 150 -7.68 -21.91 -2.66
CA LEU A 150 -8.47 -21.20 -3.66
C LEU A 150 -7.91 -19.82 -4.02
N SER A 151 -6.78 -19.41 -3.42
CA SER A 151 -6.14 -18.14 -3.74
C SER A 151 -5.53 -18.17 -5.13
N ASP A 152 -5.62 -17.05 -5.83
CA ASP A 152 -4.91 -16.79 -7.09
C ASP A 152 -3.49 -16.30 -6.79
N ILE A 153 -2.49 -17.09 -7.17
CA ILE A 153 -1.07 -16.84 -6.84
C ILE A 153 -0.26 -16.61 -8.12
N GLY A 154 0.74 -15.75 -8.04
CA GLY A 154 1.74 -15.58 -9.10
C GLY A 154 1.41 -14.43 -10.02
N SER A 155 0.96 -14.69 -11.26
CA SER A 155 0.89 -13.65 -12.31
C SER A 155 2.19 -12.88 -12.40
N ILE A 156 3.31 -13.63 -12.44
CA ILE A 156 4.66 -13.05 -12.58
C ILE A 156 4.76 -12.54 -14.01
N GLY A 157 4.47 -11.26 -14.18
CA GLY A 157 4.37 -10.64 -15.49
C GLY A 157 4.21 -9.13 -15.37
N VAL A 158 4.37 -8.45 -16.50
CA VAL A 158 4.24 -6.99 -16.61
C VAL A 158 3.37 -6.64 -17.80
N THR A 159 2.40 -5.78 -17.58
CA THR A 159 1.57 -5.23 -18.66
C THR A 159 1.74 -3.71 -18.74
N MET A 160 1.74 -3.19 -19.96
CA MET A 160 1.57 -1.78 -20.28
C MET A 160 0.50 -1.68 -21.36
N SER A 161 -0.55 -0.91 -21.10
CA SER A 161 -1.66 -0.75 -22.01
C SER A 161 -1.91 0.73 -22.30
N TYR A 162 -2.31 1.04 -23.52
CA TYR A 162 -2.74 2.38 -23.94
C TYR A 162 -3.92 2.24 -24.89
N LEU A 163 -4.71 3.31 -24.99
CA LEU A 163 -5.81 3.39 -25.96
C LEU A 163 -5.31 4.13 -27.20
N ASP A 164 -5.74 3.69 -28.37
CA ASP A 164 -5.51 4.34 -29.67
C ASP A 164 -6.83 4.90 -30.19
N TYR A 165 -6.92 6.22 -30.26
CA TYR A 165 -8.09 6.96 -30.75
C TYR A 165 -7.93 7.47 -32.17
N THR A 166 -6.86 7.11 -32.91
CA THR A 166 -6.58 7.64 -34.24
C THR A 166 -7.76 7.51 -35.18
N LYS A 167 -8.38 6.33 -35.28
CA LYS A 167 -9.56 6.12 -36.14
C LYS A 167 -10.78 6.90 -35.72
N LYS A 168 -11.01 7.01 -34.41
CA LYS A 168 -12.11 7.81 -33.88
C LYS A 168 -11.95 9.28 -34.24
N ASN A 169 -10.73 9.82 -34.07
CA ASN A 169 -10.41 11.19 -34.42
C ASN A 169 -10.59 11.47 -35.90
N GLU A 170 -10.18 10.55 -36.78
CA GLU A 170 -10.42 10.66 -38.22
C GLU A 170 -11.91 10.72 -38.57
N GLU A 171 -12.74 9.88 -37.96
CA GLU A 171 -14.19 9.87 -38.16
C GLU A 171 -14.86 11.14 -37.67
N GLU A 172 -14.34 11.76 -36.61
CA GLU A 172 -14.81 13.02 -36.02
C GLU A 172 -14.21 14.27 -36.73
N GLY A 173 -13.30 14.08 -37.69
CA GLY A 173 -12.64 15.19 -38.41
C GLY A 173 -11.60 15.94 -37.55
N ILE A 174 -11.09 15.30 -36.50
CA ILE A 174 -10.05 15.81 -35.61
C ILE A 174 -8.68 15.44 -36.15
N THR A 175 -7.78 16.43 -36.22
CA THR A 175 -6.39 16.21 -36.67
C THR A 175 -5.45 16.50 -35.51
N TYR A 176 -4.69 15.50 -35.08
CA TYR A 176 -3.63 15.68 -34.09
C TYR A 176 -2.44 16.43 -34.68
N GLN A 177 -1.92 17.43 -33.96
CA GLN A 177 -0.79 18.26 -34.37
C GLN A 177 0.33 18.16 -33.34
N GLU A 178 1.31 17.31 -33.59
CA GLU A 178 2.46 17.12 -32.71
C GLU A 178 3.44 18.30 -32.79
N LEU A 179 3.79 18.88 -31.64
CA LEU A 179 4.82 19.91 -31.49
C LEU A 179 5.73 19.54 -30.31
N THR A 180 6.61 18.60 -30.50
CA THR A 180 7.49 18.08 -29.44
C THR A 180 8.97 18.38 -29.71
N ALA A 181 9.75 18.40 -28.64
CA ALA A 181 11.21 18.43 -28.68
C ALA A 181 11.76 17.20 -27.96
N GLY A 182 12.43 16.35 -28.72
CA GLY A 182 12.92 15.04 -28.29
C GLY A 182 12.14 13.91 -28.96
N LYS A 183 12.87 13.02 -29.62
CA LYS A 183 12.33 12.00 -30.53
C LYS A 183 11.19 11.15 -29.95
N TYR A 184 11.26 10.85 -28.65
CA TYR A 184 10.32 9.95 -27.98
C TYR A 184 9.45 10.64 -26.93
N LYS A 185 9.38 11.98 -26.97
CA LYS A 185 8.66 12.74 -25.94
C LYS A 185 7.16 12.48 -25.95
N ASP A 186 6.63 12.14 -27.12
CA ASP A 186 5.21 11.94 -27.40
C ASP A 186 4.86 10.44 -27.56
N THR A 187 5.76 9.55 -27.13
CA THR A 187 5.53 8.10 -27.20
C THR A 187 4.33 7.69 -26.34
N GLY A 188 3.38 6.99 -26.95
CA GLY A 188 2.19 6.50 -26.27
C GLY A 188 1.04 7.51 -26.20
N ASP A 189 1.14 8.66 -26.89
CA ASP A 189 0.01 9.57 -27.05
C ASP A 189 -1.14 8.84 -27.76
N PRO A 190 -2.39 8.85 -27.20
CA PRO A 190 -3.50 8.07 -27.72
C PRO A 190 -4.08 8.61 -29.03
N ASP A 191 -3.75 9.84 -29.42
CA ASP A 191 -4.31 10.52 -30.59
C ASP A 191 -3.52 10.28 -31.88
N ARG A 192 -2.47 9.45 -31.82
CA ARG A 192 -1.68 9.01 -32.96
C ARG A 192 -1.28 7.55 -32.87
N GLU A 193 -1.03 6.93 -34.04
CA GLU A 193 -0.51 5.58 -34.07
C GLU A 193 0.92 5.50 -33.48
N LEU A 194 1.16 4.44 -32.71
CA LEU A 194 2.49 4.11 -32.20
C LEU A 194 3.36 3.58 -33.34
N THR A 195 4.54 4.13 -33.50
CA THR A 195 5.50 3.60 -34.45
C THR A 195 6.12 2.30 -33.95
N GLU A 196 6.66 1.46 -34.88
CA GLU A 196 7.33 0.21 -34.50
C GLU A 196 8.55 0.47 -33.59
N GLU A 197 9.31 1.53 -33.86
CA GLU A 197 10.46 1.92 -33.03
C GLU A 197 10.05 2.31 -31.60
N GLU A 198 8.93 3.00 -31.42
CA GLU A 198 8.36 3.33 -30.10
C GLU A 198 7.84 2.08 -29.40
N ARG A 199 7.23 1.16 -30.16
CA ARG A 199 6.80 -0.14 -29.63
C ARG A 199 8.01 -0.95 -29.10
N GLU A 200 9.10 -1.02 -29.84
CA GLU A 200 10.32 -1.67 -29.39
C GLU A 200 10.89 -1.01 -28.12
N LEU A 201 10.84 0.34 -28.05
CA LEU A 201 11.27 1.10 -26.88
C LEU A 201 10.45 0.73 -25.64
N LEU A 202 9.11 0.73 -25.74
CA LEU A 202 8.22 0.38 -24.64
C LEU A 202 8.41 -1.10 -24.25
N MET A 203 8.49 -2.01 -25.21
CA MET A 203 8.71 -3.44 -24.95
C MET A 203 10.06 -3.73 -24.30
N ARG A 204 11.09 -2.97 -24.61
CA ARG A 204 12.39 -3.05 -23.90
C ARG A 204 12.20 -2.81 -22.41
N ASP A 205 11.42 -1.80 -22.04
CA ASP A 205 11.22 -1.41 -20.64
C ASP A 205 10.29 -2.41 -19.92
N VAL A 206 9.22 -2.87 -20.57
CA VAL A 206 8.35 -3.95 -20.07
C VAL A 206 9.17 -5.22 -19.79
N ASN A 207 10.00 -5.65 -20.75
CA ASN A 207 10.83 -6.84 -20.58
C ASN A 207 11.87 -6.68 -19.47
N LYS A 208 12.40 -5.47 -19.28
CA LYS A 208 13.35 -5.20 -18.20
C LYS A 208 12.70 -5.31 -16.82
N VAL A 209 11.51 -4.72 -16.64
CA VAL A 209 10.76 -4.84 -15.36
C VAL A 209 10.36 -6.30 -15.11
N HIS A 210 9.93 -7.03 -16.15
CA HIS A 210 9.61 -8.45 -16.03
C HIS A 210 10.83 -9.27 -15.60
N ARG A 211 12.02 -9.01 -16.17
CA ARG A 211 13.25 -9.68 -15.76
C ARG A 211 13.60 -9.41 -14.30
N ILE A 212 13.47 -8.17 -13.83
CA ILE A 212 13.70 -7.82 -12.42
C ILE A 212 12.74 -8.59 -11.51
N PHE A 213 11.46 -8.69 -11.87
CA PHE A 213 10.49 -9.46 -11.10
C PHE A 213 10.87 -10.93 -10.99
N ILE A 214 11.26 -11.57 -12.10
CA ILE A 214 11.74 -12.96 -12.12
C ILE A 214 12.94 -13.13 -11.18
N GLU A 215 13.92 -12.23 -11.26
CA GLU A 215 15.13 -12.25 -10.43
C GLU A 215 14.80 -12.12 -8.94
N MET A 216 13.91 -11.22 -8.56
CA MET A 216 13.45 -11.05 -7.17
C MET A 216 12.74 -12.31 -6.66
N VAL A 217 11.84 -12.91 -7.44
CA VAL A 217 11.15 -14.15 -7.06
C VAL A 217 12.16 -15.27 -6.90
N ALA A 218 13.08 -15.45 -7.84
CA ALA A 218 14.11 -16.49 -7.77
C ALA A 218 14.97 -16.35 -6.51
N GLU A 219 15.46 -15.15 -6.24
CA GLU A 219 16.27 -14.84 -5.06
C GLU A 219 15.51 -15.09 -3.76
N TYR A 220 14.30 -14.55 -3.63
CA TYR A 220 13.58 -14.56 -2.35
C TYR A 220 12.86 -15.88 -2.06
N ARG A 221 12.53 -16.65 -3.10
CA ARG A 221 12.00 -18.02 -2.94
C ARG A 221 13.10 -19.09 -2.94
N GLY A 222 14.34 -18.73 -3.23
CA GLY A 222 15.45 -19.68 -3.35
C GLY A 222 15.25 -20.68 -4.50
N LEU A 223 14.62 -20.24 -5.59
CA LEU A 223 14.38 -21.03 -6.79
C LEU A 223 15.44 -20.72 -7.85
N GLU A 224 15.72 -21.71 -8.70
CA GLU A 224 16.54 -21.47 -9.89
C GLU A 224 15.81 -20.51 -10.83
N ILE A 225 16.56 -19.58 -11.44
CA ILE A 225 15.97 -18.52 -12.26
C ILE A 225 15.21 -19.08 -13.48
N GLU A 226 15.72 -20.15 -14.06
CA GLU A 226 15.09 -20.87 -15.17
C GLU A 226 13.73 -21.47 -14.76
N THR A 227 13.61 -21.94 -13.52
CA THR A 227 12.33 -22.44 -12.99
C THR A 227 11.31 -21.29 -12.89
N VAL A 228 11.74 -20.13 -12.41
CA VAL A 228 10.85 -18.95 -12.31
C VAL A 228 10.49 -18.42 -13.70
N GLU A 229 11.42 -18.44 -14.67
CA GLU A 229 11.13 -18.06 -16.08
C GLU A 229 10.00 -18.92 -16.68
N GLU A 230 9.99 -20.24 -16.40
CA GLU A 230 8.92 -21.13 -16.87
C GLU A 230 7.56 -20.83 -16.22
N LEU A 231 7.54 -20.28 -14.98
CA LEU A 231 6.34 -19.90 -14.24
C LEU A 231 5.89 -18.47 -14.52
N ALA A 232 6.73 -17.66 -15.18
CA ALA A 232 6.54 -16.23 -15.38
C ALA A 232 5.87 -15.90 -16.73
N ASP A 233 4.80 -16.62 -17.06
CA ASP A 233 4.02 -16.36 -18.27
C ASP A 233 2.88 -15.33 -18.06
N GLY A 234 2.77 -14.80 -16.84
CA GLY A 234 1.74 -13.83 -16.43
C GLY A 234 0.43 -14.47 -15.97
N SER A 235 0.29 -15.78 -16.01
CA SER A 235 -0.88 -16.47 -15.47
C SER A 235 -0.83 -16.59 -13.94
N THR A 236 -2.01 -16.77 -13.32
CA THR A 236 -2.12 -17.20 -11.92
C THR A 236 -2.27 -18.71 -11.84
N MET A 237 -1.97 -19.26 -10.68
CA MET A 237 -2.28 -20.64 -10.32
C MET A 237 -2.93 -20.71 -8.94
N MET A 238 -3.63 -21.81 -8.67
CA MET A 238 -4.27 -22.04 -7.37
C MET A 238 -3.24 -22.34 -6.28
N GLY A 239 -3.61 -22.11 -5.02
CA GLY A 239 -2.70 -22.29 -3.89
C GLY A 239 -2.01 -23.65 -3.81
N ASP A 240 -2.71 -24.77 -4.05
CA ASP A 240 -2.11 -26.12 -4.06
C ASP A 240 -0.99 -26.25 -5.12
N ASP A 241 -1.21 -25.70 -6.32
CA ASP A 241 -0.23 -25.71 -7.41
C ASP A 241 0.96 -24.79 -7.09
N ALA A 242 0.67 -23.61 -6.54
CA ALA A 242 1.70 -22.66 -6.13
C ALA A 242 2.63 -23.25 -5.04
N LYS A 243 2.06 -24.00 -4.08
CA LYS A 243 2.85 -24.74 -3.09
C LYS A 243 3.71 -25.82 -3.73
N ALA A 244 3.14 -26.57 -4.67
CA ALA A 244 3.85 -27.67 -5.34
C ALA A 244 5.09 -27.19 -6.12
N VAL A 245 5.07 -25.96 -6.65
CA VAL A 245 6.19 -25.36 -7.41
C VAL A 245 7.06 -24.43 -6.55
N GLY A 246 6.78 -24.29 -5.26
CA GLY A 246 7.60 -23.50 -4.33
C GLY A 246 7.32 -22.00 -4.30
N LEU A 247 6.24 -21.52 -4.93
CA LEU A 247 5.87 -20.10 -4.89
C LEU A 247 5.31 -19.69 -3.53
N ILE A 248 4.72 -20.62 -2.76
CA ILE A 248 4.31 -20.42 -1.37
C ILE A 248 4.82 -21.57 -0.49
N ASP A 249 4.79 -21.38 0.83
CA ASP A 249 5.30 -22.37 1.80
C ASP A 249 4.19 -23.28 2.30
N GLU A 250 3.02 -22.72 2.65
CA GLU A 250 1.96 -23.49 3.27
C GLU A 250 0.56 -23.13 2.76
N ILE A 251 -0.32 -24.13 2.77
CA ILE A 251 -1.76 -23.90 2.66
C ILE A 251 -2.30 -23.71 4.06
N GLY A 252 -3.01 -22.60 4.27
CA GLY A 252 -3.57 -22.30 5.59
C GLY A 252 -4.32 -20.98 5.63
N ASP A 253 -4.86 -20.68 6.80
CA ASP A 253 -5.55 -19.44 7.12
C ASP A 253 -4.88 -18.72 8.30
N MET A 254 -5.53 -17.70 8.85
CA MET A 254 -4.99 -16.92 9.97
C MET A 254 -4.74 -17.78 11.23
N GLU A 255 -5.54 -18.83 11.47
CA GLU A 255 -5.32 -19.71 12.62
C GLU A 255 -4.09 -20.61 12.42
N ASP A 256 -3.83 -21.05 11.19
CA ASP A 256 -2.61 -21.79 10.85
C ASP A 256 -1.36 -20.90 11.01
N VAL A 257 -1.45 -19.63 10.61
CA VAL A 257 -0.37 -18.64 10.85
C VAL A 257 -0.14 -18.44 12.34
N LYS A 258 -1.19 -18.25 13.14
CA LYS A 258 -1.07 -18.12 14.61
C LYS A 258 -0.47 -19.40 15.23
N GLN A 259 -0.85 -20.57 14.72
CA GLN A 259 -0.28 -21.84 15.20
C GLN A 259 1.23 -21.93 14.87
N TYR A 260 1.64 -21.50 13.68
CA TYR A 260 3.05 -21.41 13.31
C TYR A 260 3.83 -20.46 14.26
N LEU A 261 3.28 -19.30 14.58
CA LEU A 261 3.90 -18.35 15.51
C LEU A 261 4.10 -18.98 16.90
N ARG A 262 3.13 -19.77 17.38
CA ARG A 262 3.23 -20.48 18.67
C ARG A 262 4.28 -21.59 18.63
N ASP A 263 4.18 -22.48 17.65
CA ASP A 263 4.92 -23.74 17.64
C ASP A 263 6.38 -23.58 17.23
N GLU A 264 6.64 -22.69 16.25
CA GLU A 264 7.98 -22.54 15.66
C GLU A 264 8.73 -21.32 16.22
N LEU A 265 8.00 -20.25 16.60
CA LEU A 265 8.63 -19.01 17.06
C LEU A 265 8.43 -18.76 18.56
N ASN A 266 7.62 -19.57 19.27
CA ASN A 266 7.24 -19.41 20.68
C ASN A 266 6.58 -18.05 20.98
N ILE A 267 5.82 -17.49 20.02
CA ILE A 267 5.07 -16.25 20.16
C ILE A 267 3.60 -16.62 20.37
N GLU A 268 3.00 -16.23 21.52
CA GLU A 268 1.55 -16.32 21.70
C GLU A 268 0.89 -15.08 21.08
N PRO A 269 0.24 -15.20 19.91
CA PRO A 269 -0.13 -14.01 19.12
C PRO A 269 -1.35 -13.30 19.69
N ILE A 270 -1.18 -12.02 20.01
CA ILE A 270 -2.25 -11.06 20.27
C ILE A 270 -2.15 -9.99 19.17
N LEU A 271 -3.11 -10.02 18.24
CA LEU A 271 -3.02 -9.24 17.01
C LEU A 271 -3.40 -7.78 17.24
N TYR A 272 -2.63 -6.89 16.62
CA TYR A 272 -3.00 -5.52 16.34
C TYR A 272 -3.06 -5.31 14.82
N VAL A 273 -4.16 -4.74 14.33
CA VAL A 273 -4.37 -4.53 12.89
C VAL A 273 -4.15 -3.06 12.56
N TYR A 274 -3.17 -2.80 11.71
CA TYR A 274 -2.99 -1.50 11.08
C TYR A 274 -4.03 -1.34 9.97
N GLU A 275 -4.89 -0.35 10.09
CA GLU A 275 -5.91 0.00 9.10
C GLU A 275 -5.58 1.34 8.47
N GLU A 276 -5.73 1.43 7.14
CA GLU A 276 -5.67 2.68 6.38
C GLU A 276 -6.99 3.46 6.49
#